data_a60e2e31e4c5025ecaa1c063159c08e2
#
_entry.id   a60e2e31e4c5025ecaa1c063159c08e2
#
_cell.length_a   1.000
_cell.length_b   1.000
_cell.length_c   1.000
_cell.angle_alpha   90.00
_cell.angle_beta   90.00
_cell.angle_gamma   90.00
#
_symmetry.space_group_name_H-M   'P 1'
#
loop_
_entity.id
_entity.type
_entity.pdbx_description
1 polymer ?
#
loop_
_entity_poly.entity_id
_entity_poly.type
_entity_poly.pdbx_seq_one_letter_code
_entity_poly.pdbx_strand_id
1 'polypeptide(L)'
;MKLPLALVTLLSCGALAQHTSNWAVLVSTSRFWFNYRHLANVLSMYRTVKRLGIPDSQIILMLSDDIACNPRNAFPGTVYNNADRALDLYGDNIEVDYRGYEVTVENFIRLLTDRVEPDTPRSKRLLTDDRSNIFIYMTGHGGNEFLKFQDAEEISAFDIADAFEQMWEKKRYVVQSNVTQRMALIGAS
;
A
#
# COMPACT_ATOMS: atom_id res chain seq x y z
N MET A 1 -35.36 -57.68 21.04
CA MET A 1 -34.02 -57.01 21.15
C MET A 1 -34.11 -55.70 20.38
N LYS A 2 -34.22 -54.56 21.09
CA LYS A 2 -34.25 -53.24 20.46
C LYS A 2 -32.86 -52.64 20.58
N LEU A 3 -32.19 -52.38 19.43
CA LEU A 3 -30.93 -51.66 19.35
C LEU A 3 -31.12 -50.17 19.69
N PRO A 4 -30.37 -49.51 20.55
CA PRO A 4 -30.43 -48.09 20.72
C PRO A 4 -29.73 -47.37 19.56
N LEU A 5 -30.45 -46.45 18.97
CA LEU A 5 -29.98 -45.52 17.96
C LEU A 5 -29.01 -44.52 18.63
N ALA A 6 -27.70 -44.71 18.42
CA ALA A 6 -26.72 -43.77 18.90
C ALA A 6 -26.77 -42.51 18.04
N LEU A 7 -27.22 -41.39 18.67
CA LEU A 7 -27.22 -40.07 18.07
C LEU A 7 -25.78 -39.56 18.00
N VAL A 8 -25.14 -39.67 16.83
CA VAL A 8 -23.84 -39.05 16.57
C VAL A 8 -24.08 -37.59 16.31
N THR A 9 -23.90 -36.76 17.35
CA THR A 9 -23.80 -35.32 17.20
C THR A 9 -22.44 -34.98 16.60
N LEU A 10 -22.42 -34.73 15.29
CA LEU A 10 -21.31 -34.06 14.59
C LEU A 10 -21.22 -32.63 15.13
N LEU A 11 -20.33 -32.40 16.10
CA LEU A 11 -19.82 -31.06 16.38
C LEU A 11 -19.02 -30.60 15.16
N SER A 12 -19.68 -29.91 14.26
CA SER A 12 -19.01 -29.09 13.27
C SER A 12 -18.33 -27.96 14.00
N CYS A 13 -17.07 -28.15 14.33
CA CYS A 13 -16.17 -27.06 14.72
C CYS A 13 -16.01 -26.16 13.50
N GLY A 14 -16.94 -25.23 13.31
CA GLY A 14 -16.81 -24.14 12.37
C GLY A 14 -15.64 -23.31 12.86
N ALA A 15 -14.45 -23.54 12.31
CA ALA A 15 -13.39 -22.57 12.37
C ALA A 15 -13.97 -21.32 11.70
N LEU A 16 -14.37 -20.34 12.53
CA LEU A 16 -14.66 -18.99 12.05
C LEU A 16 -13.36 -18.52 11.40
N ALA A 17 -13.33 -18.59 10.08
CA ALA A 17 -12.25 -17.99 9.31
C ALA A 17 -12.22 -16.53 9.75
N GLN A 18 -11.19 -16.18 10.50
CA GLN A 18 -10.95 -14.83 10.94
C GLN A 18 -10.67 -14.05 9.65
N HIS A 19 -11.64 -13.27 9.19
CA HIS A 19 -11.55 -12.51 7.96
C HIS A 19 -10.49 -11.42 8.19
N THR A 20 -9.25 -11.71 7.80
CA THR A 20 -8.18 -10.71 7.78
C THR A 20 -8.32 -9.90 6.50
N SER A 21 -8.53 -8.60 6.61
CA SER A 21 -8.43 -7.70 5.47
C SER A 21 -6.98 -7.31 5.24
N ASN A 22 -6.51 -7.51 4.00
CA ASN A 22 -5.15 -7.14 3.61
C ASN A 22 -5.19 -5.83 2.83
N TRP A 23 -4.40 -4.86 3.27
CA TRP A 23 -4.30 -3.55 2.64
C TRP A 23 -2.88 -3.29 2.15
N ALA A 24 -2.76 -2.47 1.12
CA ALA A 24 -1.48 -1.99 0.62
C ALA A 24 -1.50 -0.46 0.48
N VAL A 25 -0.42 0.21 0.92
CA VAL A 25 -0.15 1.63 0.67
C VAL A 25 1.15 1.71 -0.12
N LEU A 26 1.05 2.16 -1.36
CA LEU A 26 2.15 2.13 -2.33
C LEU A 26 2.46 3.56 -2.78
N VAL A 27 3.67 4.04 -2.53
CA VAL A 27 4.03 5.45 -2.72
C VAL A 27 5.27 5.58 -3.60
N SER A 28 5.14 6.28 -4.74
CA SER A 28 6.24 6.84 -5.50
C SER A 28 6.37 8.31 -5.14
N THR A 29 7.46 8.67 -4.46
CA THR A 29 7.63 10.02 -3.92
C THR A 29 8.39 10.97 -4.86
N SER A 30 9.01 10.45 -5.93
CA SER A 30 9.88 11.24 -6.82
C SER A 30 9.15 11.71 -8.07
N ARG A 31 9.42 12.95 -8.47
CA ARG A 31 8.96 13.54 -9.74
C ARG A 31 10.05 13.49 -10.80
N PHE A 32 9.68 13.89 -12.00
CA PHE A 32 10.52 14.07 -13.18
C PHE A 32 10.99 12.78 -13.85
N TRP A 33 11.22 12.89 -15.15
CA TRP A 33 11.57 11.79 -16.05
C TRP A 33 12.77 10.95 -15.61
N PHE A 34 13.80 11.56 -15.06
CA PHE A 34 15.00 10.84 -14.62
C PHE A 34 14.78 9.91 -13.42
N ASN A 35 13.61 10.03 -12.77
CA ASN A 35 13.15 9.18 -11.68
C ASN A 35 12.20 8.07 -12.13
N TYR A 36 12.15 7.78 -13.44
CA TYR A 36 11.30 6.74 -14.03
C TYR A 36 11.30 5.43 -13.24
N ARG A 37 12.46 5.01 -12.75
CA ARG A 37 12.61 3.76 -11.98
C ARG A 37 11.73 3.69 -10.74
N HIS A 38 11.52 4.80 -10.04
CA HIS A 38 10.69 4.80 -8.83
C HIS A 38 9.23 4.53 -9.17
N LEU A 39 8.71 5.14 -10.22
CA LEU A 39 7.36 4.84 -10.70
C LEU A 39 7.26 3.38 -11.18
N ALA A 40 8.20 2.90 -11.95
CA ALA A 40 8.22 1.53 -12.43
C ALA A 40 8.26 0.51 -11.27
N ASN A 41 9.02 0.80 -10.21
CA ASN A 41 9.10 -0.03 -9.02
C ASN A 41 7.76 -0.09 -8.28
N VAL A 42 7.12 1.05 -8.04
CA VAL A 42 5.83 1.08 -7.32
C VAL A 42 4.73 0.41 -8.12
N LEU A 43 4.71 0.58 -9.46
CA LEU A 43 3.74 -0.08 -10.33
C LEU A 43 3.97 -1.60 -10.40
N SER A 44 5.22 -2.06 -10.36
CA SER A 44 5.54 -3.49 -10.24
C SER A 44 4.98 -4.06 -8.93
N MET A 45 5.11 -3.31 -7.84
CA MET A 45 4.58 -3.70 -6.54
C MET A 45 3.04 -3.72 -6.56
N TYR A 46 2.39 -2.71 -7.15
CA TYR A 46 0.94 -2.66 -7.34
C TYR A 46 0.41 -3.92 -8.04
N ARG A 47 1.01 -4.29 -9.18
CA ARG A 47 0.63 -5.52 -9.90
C ARG A 47 0.89 -6.77 -9.07
N THR A 48 1.94 -6.78 -8.27
CA THR A 48 2.28 -7.92 -7.41
C THR A 48 1.22 -8.11 -6.32
N VAL A 49 0.84 -7.07 -5.60
CA VAL A 49 -0.14 -7.18 -4.52
C VAL A 49 -1.55 -7.51 -5.06
N LYS A 50 -1.92 -6.98 -6.25
CA LYS A 50 -3.15 -7.39 -6.95
C LYS A 50 -3.14 -8.87 -7.30
N ARG A 51 -2.04 -9.37 -7.86
CA ARG A 51 -1.90 -10.80 -8.20
C ARG A 51 -1.95 -11.69 -6.96
N LEU A 52 -1.52 -11.19 -5.81
CA LEU A 52 -1.61 -11.88 -4.53
C LEU A 52 -3.01 -11.81 -3.90
N GLY A 53 -3.98 -11.15 -4.55
CA GLY A 53 -5.39 -11.15 -4.18
C GLY A 53 -5.84 -9.95 -3.36
N ILE A 54 -5.04 -8.89 -3.24
CA ILE A 54 -5.51 -7.62 -2.63
C ILE A 54 -6.35 -6.87 -3.69
N PRO A 55 -7.64 -6.61 -3.44
CA PRO A 55 -8.49 -5.88 -4.38
C PRO A 55 -8.12 -4.39 -4.44
N ASP A 56 -8.42 -3.72 -5.56
CA ASP A 56 -8.13 -2.29 -5.73
C ASP A 56 -8.71 -1.41 -4.62
N SER A 57 -9.89 -1.74 -4.13
CA SER A 57 -10.51 -1.04 -3.00
C SER A 57 -9.73 -1.10 -1.67
N GLN A 58 -8.70 -1.92 -1.60
CA GLN A 58 -7.79 -2.08 -0.45
C GLN A 58 -6.34 -1.74 -0.80
N ILE A 59 -6.11 -1.14 -1.95
CA ILE A 59 -4.80 -0.62 -2.36
C ILE A 59 -4.90 0.90 -2.45
N ILE A 60 -4.05 1.62 -1.73
CA ILE A 60 -3.89 3.06 -1.88
C ILE A 60 -2.62 3.30 -2.68
N LEU A 61 -2.78 3.83 -3.88
CA LEU A 61 -1.66 4.13 -4.78
C LEU A 61 -1.43 5.63 -4.88
N MET A 62 -0.23 6.07 -4.52
CA MET A 62 0.19 7.48 -4.51
C MET A 62 1.33 7.68 -5.51
N LEU A 63 1.09 8.43 -6.58
CA LEU A 63 2.05 8.72 -7.64
C LEU A 63 2.32 10.22 -7.75
N SER A 64 3.53 10.66 -7.42
CA SER A 64 3.91 12.08 -7.45
C SER A 64 4.07 12.66 -8.85
N ASP A 65 4.15 11.83 -9.89
CA ASP A 65 4.24 12.25 -11.30
C ASP A 65 3.56 11.25 -12.23
N ASP A 66 3.12 11.71 -13.39
CA ASP A 66 2.61 10.87 -14.48
C ASP A 66 3.70 10.66 -15.55
N ILE A 67 4.60 9.75 -15.27
CA ILE A 67 5.73 9.40 -16.15
C ILE A 67 5.23 8.70 -17.43
N ALA A 68 4.11 7.99 -17.38
CA ALA A 68 3.53 7.33 -18.55
C ALA A 68 3.19 8.33 -19.65
N CYS A 69 2.66 9.51 -19.28
CA CYS A 69 2.30 10.59 -20.19
C CYS A 69 3.41 11.65 -20.38
N ASN A 70 4.63 11.39 -19.87
CA ASN A 70 5.74 12.32 -20.02
C ASN A 70 6.17 12.44 -21.52
N PRO A 71 6.39 13.67 -22.05
CA PRO A 71 6.82 13.86 -23.45
C PRO A 71 8.13 13.15 -23.82
N ARG A 72 8.98 12.82 -22.84
CA ARG A 72 10.23 12.07 -23.04
C ARG A 72 10.01 10.56 -23.15
N ASN A 73 8.80 10.07 -22.83
CA ASN A 73 8.49 8.65 -22.91
C ASN A 73 8.35 8.24 -24.40
N ALA A 74 9.26 7.40 -24.88
CA ALA A 74 9.22 6.87 -26.25
C ALA A 74 8.02 5.95 -26.50
N PHE A 75 7.34 5.49 -25.45
CA PHE A 75 6.16 4.63 -25.49
C PHE A 75 5.04 5.25 -24.65
N PRO A 76 4.37 6.31 -25.16
CA PRO A 76 3.36 7.06 -24.40
C PRO A 76 2.26 6.15 -23.84
N GLY A 77 1.87 6.41 -22.58
CA GLY A 77 0.82 5.66 -21.89
C GLY A 77 1.28 4.31 -21.33
N THR A 78 2.57 3.97 -21.43
CA THR A 78 3.11 2.70 -20.91
C THR A 78 4.27 2.93 -19.95
N VAL A 79 4.50 1.98 -19.06
CA VAL A 79 5.65 1.96 -18.16
C VAL A 79 6.23 0.54 -18.10
N TYR A 80 7.53 0.43 -18.25
CA TYR A 80 8.24 -0.84 -18.22
C TYR A 80 9.35 -0.84 -17.17
N ASN A 81 9.54 -1.98 -16.51
CA ASN A 81 10.62 -2.17 -15.55
C ASN A 81 11.87 -2.81 -16.18
N ASN A 82 11.71 -3.42 -17.37
CA ASN A 82 12.78 -4.12 -18.06
C ASN A 82 12.98 -3.58 -19.50
N ALA A 83 14.20 -3.68 -19.98
CA ALA A 83 14.57 -3.22 -21.33
C ALA A 83 13.87 -3.99 -22.46
N ASP A 84 13.48 -5.24 -22.23
CA ASP A 84 12.74 -6.08 -23.17
C ASP A 84 11.27 -5.69 -23.29
N ARG A 85 10.74 -4.85 -22.40
CA ARG A 85 9.37 -4.37 -22.37
C ARG A 85 8.32 -5.49 -22.37
N ALA A 86 8.62 -6.60 -21.75
CA ALA A 86 7.76 -7.78 -21.72
C ALA A 86 6.40 -7.54 -21.05
N LEU A 87 6.32 -6.56 -20.13
CA LEU A 87 5.13 -6.27 -19.35
C LEU A 87 4.94 -4.76 -19.20
N ASP A 88 3.83 -4.24 -19.73
CA ASP A 88 3.39 -2.89 -19.41
C ASP A 88 2.83 -2.85 -18.00
N LEU A 89 3.46 -2.05 -17.14
CA LEU A 89 3.10 -1.91 -15.74
C LEU A 89 1.97 -0.91 -15.51
N TYR A 90 1.81 0.07 -16.41
CA TYR A 90 0.77 1.08 -16.31
C TYR A 90 -0.58 0.48 -16.71
N GLY A 91 -0.71 0.03 -17.97
CA GLY A 91 -1.91 -0.67 -18.47
C GLY A 91 -3.23 0.13 -18.31
N ASP A 92 -4.34 -0.54 -18.61
CA ASP A 92 -5.68 0.07 -18.58
C ASP A 92 -6.37 0.03 -17.21
N ASN A 93 -5.80 -0.69 -16.23
CA ASN A 93 -6.48 -1.04 -14.98
C ASN A 93 -5.77 -0.52 -13.71
N ILE A 94 -5.07 0.58 -13.82
CA ILE A 94 -4.45 1.24 -12.66
C ILE A 94 -5.42 2.24 -12.04
N GLU A 95 -5.67 2.09 -10.75
CA GLU A 95 -6.37 3.08 -9.93
C GLU A 95 -5.35 3.87 -9.12
N VAL A 96 -5.21 5.16 -9.41
CA VAL A 96 -4.31 6.06 -8.68
C VAL A 96 -5.14 6.97 -7.80
N ASP A 97 -4.97 6.84 -6.48
CA ASP A 97 -5.76 7.58 -5.49
C ASP A 97 -5.22 8.98 -5.22
N TYR A 98 -3.90 9.12 -5.13
CA TYR A 98 -3.25 10.42 -4.93
C TYR A 98 -2.29 10.70 -6.08
N ARG A 99 -2.43 11.87 -6.69
CA ARG A 99 -1.66 12.25 -7.89
C ARG A 99 -0.92 13.57 -7.70
N GLY A 100 0.30 13.62 -8.25
CA GLY A 100 1.05 14.87 -8.34
C GLY A 100 1.23 15.54 -6.98
N TYR A 101 0.75 16.75 -6.83
CA TYR A 101 0.89 17.56 -5.62
C TYR A 101 0.09 17.05 -4.41
N GLU A 102 -0.80 16.09 -4.57
CA GLU A 102 -1.45 15.42 -3.43
C GLU A 102 -0.51 14.47 -2.68
N VAL A 103 0.62 14.08 -3.31
CA VAL A 103 1.61 13.17 -2.71
C VAL A 103 2.59 13.97 -1.85
N THR A 104 2.18 14.26 -0.63
CA THR A 104 2.94 15.02 0.38
C THR A 104 3.17 14.19 1.62
N VAL A 105 4.16 14.56 2.43
CA VAL A 105 4.38 13.96 3.75
C VAL A 105 3.13 14.11 4.62
N GLU A 106 2.52 15.31 4.61
CA GLU A 106 1.30 15.57 5.38
C GLU A 106 0.17 14.62 5.00
N ASN A 107 -0.16 14.50 3.70
CA ASN A 107 -1.24 13.62 3.25
C ASN A 107 -0.94 12.14 3.54
N PHE A 108 0.32 11.72 3.44
CA PHE A 108 0.72 10.36 3.78
C PHE A 108 0.52 10.08 5.29
N ILE A 109 0.97 10.96 6.17
CA ILE A 109 0.77 10.81 7.62
C ILE A 109 -0.73 10.87 7.99
N ARG A 110 -1.49 11.80 7.40
CA ARG A 110 -2.95 11.90 7.60
C ARG A 110 -3.67 10.62 7.18
N LEU A 111 -3.29 10.03 6.04
CA LEU A 111 -3.83 8.75 5.56
C LEU A 111 -3.59 7.63 6.57
N LEU A 112 -2.37 7.46 7.05
CA LEU A 112 -2.01 6.41 8.00
C LEU A 112 -2.74 6.58 9.33
N THR A 113 -2.85 7.81 9.82
CA THR A 113 -3.39 8.12 11.15
C THR A 113 -4.89 8.41 11.16
N ASP A 114 -5.60 8.25 10.01
CA ASP A 114 -7.04 8.54 9.85
C ASP A 114 -7.41 10.00 10.20
N ARG A 115 -6.59 10.92 9.75
CA ARG A 115 -6.80 12.38 9.90
C ARG A 115 -7.16 13.03 8.57
N VAL A 116 -7.77 12.27 7.66
CA VAL A 116 -8.27 12.80 6.39
C VAL A 116 -9.54 13.62 6.60
N GLU A 117 -9.80 14.56 5.70
CA GLU A 117 -11.00 15.38 5.76
C GLU A 117 -12.27 14.52 5.70
N PRO A 118 -13.36 14.92 6.39
CA PRO A 118 -14.59 14.11 6.49
C PRO A 118 -15.25 13.78 5.14
N ASP A 119 -15.11 14.66 4.15
CA ASP A 119 -15.65 14.53 2.79
C ASP A 119 -14.70 13.78 1.82
N THR A 120 -13.53 13.33 2.30
CA THR A 120 -12.60 12.55 1.49
C THR A 120 -13.26 11.27 0.97
N PRO A 121 -13.21 11.00 -0.34
CA PRO A 121 -13.77 9.79 -0.93
C PRO A 121 -13.23 8.51 -0.28
N ARG A 122 -14.06 7.47 -0.18
CA ARG A 122 -13.68 6.20 0.44
C ARG A 122 -12.44 5.56 -0.22
N SER A 123 -12.28 5.70 -1.54
CA SER A 123 -11.11 5.22 -2.28
C SER A 123 -9.79 5.86 -1.83
N LYS A 124 -9.85 7.06 -1.27
CA LYS A 124 -8.68 7.77 -0.72
C LYS A 124 -8.49 7.57 0.79
N ARG A 125 -9.20 6.64 1.40
CA ARG A 125 -9.13 6.40 2.85
C ARG A 125 -8.62 5.01 3.17
N LEU A 126 -7.67 4.92 4.08
CA LEU A 126 -7.18 3.64 4.61
C LEU A 126 -8.15 3.15 5.69
N LEU A 127 -9.16 2.35 5.29
CA LEU A 127 -10.26 1.91 6.15
C LEU A 127 -9.92 0.59 6.86
N THR A 128 -8.82 0.57 7.59
CA THR A 128 -8.31 -0.58 8.33
C THR A 128 -8.86 -0.65 9.75
N ASP A 129 -8.82 -1.85 10.35
CA ASP A 129 -9.24 -2.17 11.71
C ASP A 129 -8.21 -3.06 12.42
N ASP A 130 -8.54 -3.54 13.63
CA ASP A 130 -7.70 -4.40 14.47
C ASP A 130 -7.45 -5.80 13.90
N ARG A 131 -8.08 -6.17 12.77
CA ARG A 131 -7.89 -7.44 12.06
C ARG A 131 -7.24 -7.27 10.70
N SER A 132 -6.84 -6.04 10.38
CA SER A 132 -6.24 -5.72 9.09
C SER A 132 -4.73 -5.92 9.11
N ASN A 133 -4.18 -6.49 8.02
CA ASN A 133 -2.75 -6.46 7.73
C ASN A 133 -2.48 -5.30 6.76
N ILE A 134 -1.41 -4.57 6.99
CA ILE A 134 -1.05 -3.44 6.13
C ILE A 134 0.36 -3.65 5.58
N PHE A 135 0.49 -3.58 4.26
CA PHE A 135 1.76 -3.54 3.56
C PHE A 135 2.03 -2.11 3.09
N ILE A 136 3.13 -1.51 3.51
CA ILE A 136 3.54 -0.17 3.09
C ILE A 136 4.82 -0.28 2.28
N TYR A 137 4.79 0.26 1.05
CA TYR A 137 5.95 0.34 0.17
C TYR A 137 6.14 1.78 -0.28
N MET A 138 7.33 2.31 -0.07
CA MET A 138 7.70 3.67 -0.47
C MET A 138 8.97 3.61 -1.30
N THR A 139 9.04 4.40 -2.37
CA THR A 139 10.21 4.49 -3.24
C THR A 139 10.45 5.92 -3.67
N GLY A 140 11.70 6.34 -3.62
CA GLY A 140 12.14 7.71 -3.93
C GLY A 140 13.58 7.93 -3.49
N HIS A 141 14.06 9.17 -3.62
CA HIS A 141 15.34 9.58 -3.08
C HIS A 141 15.28 9.67 -1.55
N GLY A 142 16.39 9.38 -0.91
CA GLY A 142 16.48 9.46 0.53
C GLY A 142 17.92 9.50 1.01
N GLY A 143 18.11 9.47 2.30
CA GLY A 143 19.40 9.42 2.95
C GLY A 143 19.31 8.70 4.28
N ASN A 144 20.26 8.98 5.18
CA ASN A 144 20.22 8.39 6.50
C ASN A 144 18.99 8.88 7.27
N GLU A 145 18.10 7.97 7.63
CA GLU A 145 16.90 8.21 8.43
C GLU A 145 15.84 9.13 7.80
N PHE A 146 15.85 9.35 6.48
CA PHE A 146 14.80 10.11 5.80
C PHE A 146 14.54 9.63 4.37
N LEU A 147 13.31 9.93 3.88
CA LEU A 147 12.90 9.79 2.49
C LEU A 147 12.37 11.14 1.99
N LYS A 148 12.77 11.55 0.77
CA LYS A 148 12.29 12.80 0.16
C LYS A 148 10.94 12.61 -0.51
N PHE A 149 10.08 13.60 -0.35
CA PHE A 149 8.85 13.75 -1.11
C PHE A 149 8.98 14.90 -2.09
N GLN A 150 9.01 14.59 -3.38
CA GLN A 150 9.07 15.53 -4.51
C GLN A 150 10.26 16.53 -4.47
N ASP A 151 11.34 16.18 -3.75
CA ASP A 151 12.48 17.05 -3.44
C ASP A 151 12.12 18.36 -2.71
N ALA A 152 10.90 18.47 -2.17
CA ALA A 152 10.39 19.63 -1.45
C ALA A 152 10.25 19.40 0.05
N GLU A 153 9.98 18.15 0.45
CA GLU A 153 9.76 17.73 1.83
C GLU A 153 10.58 16.49 2.15
N GLU A 154 10.78 16.24 3.43
CA GLU A 154 11.43 15.02 3.93
C GLU A 154 10.57 14.40 5.03
N ILE A 155 10.35 13.08 4.95
CA ILE A 155 9.79 12.32 6.04
C ILE A 155 10.92 11.61 6.77
N SER A 156 11.04 11.83 8.06
CA SER A 156 12.05 11.16 8.87
C SER A 156 11.59 9.78 9.35
N ALA A 157 12.54 8.95 9.75
CA ALA A 157 12.25 7.68 10.40
C ALA A 157 11.42 7.87 11.70
N PHE A 158 11.61 9.00 12.40
CA PHE A 158 10.84 9.34 13.60
C PHE A 158 9.39 9.67 13.26
N ASP A 159 9.12 10.44 12.21
CA ASP A 159 7.75 10.76 11.76
C ASP A 159 6.97 9.48 11.40
N ILE A 160 7.66 8.54 10.75
CA ILE A 160 7.07 7.24 10.39
C ILE A 160 6.81 6.42 11.65
N ALA A 161 7.75 6.37 12.59
CA ALA A 161 7.59 5.64 13.86
C ALA A 161 6.40 6.18 14.67
N ASP A 162 6.29 7.51 14.80
CA ASP A 162 5.16 8.17 15.45
C ASP A 162 3.82 7.86 14.77
N ALA A 163 3.80 7.85 13.43
CA ALA A 163 2.59 7.50 12.68
C ALA A 163 2.16 6.06 12.97
N PHE A 164 3.11 5.13 13.06
CA PHE A 164 2.85 3.73 13.37
C PHE A 164 2.38 3.52 14.81
N GLU A 165 2.95 4.24 15.77
CA GLU A 165 2.48 4.23 17.15
C GLU A 165 1.02 4.70 17.24
N GLN A 166 0.68 5.80 16.58
CA GLN A 166 -0.70 6.30 16.51
C GLN A 166 -1.65 5.30 15.81
N MET A 167 -1.20 4.61 14.76
CA MET A 167 -1.98 3.54 14.14
C MET A 167 -2.21 2.37 15.09
N TRP A 168 -1.21 2.02 15.90
CA TRP A 168 -1.30 0.97 16.91
C TRP A 168 -2.28 1.35 18.02
N GLU A 169 -2.17 2.54 18.57
CA GLU A 169 -3.09 3.05 19.61
C GLU A 169 -4.54 3.06 19.12
N LYS A 170 -4.77 3.40 17.86
CA LYS A 170 -6.09 3.41 17.23
C LYS A 170 -6.54 2.03 16.74
N LYS A 171 -5.76 0.97 17.00
CA LYS A 171 -6.06 -0.42 16.57
C LYS A 171 -6.35 -0.53 15.08
N ARG A 172 -5.48 0.04 14.26
CA ARG A 172 -5.67 0.08 12.81
C ARG A 172 -5.01 -1.08 12.07
N TYR A 173 -4.34 -2.00 12.77
CA TYR A 173 -3.74 -3.21 12.21
C TYR A 173 -3.58 -4.30 13.28
N VAL A 174 -3.41 -5.54 12.82
CA VAL A 174 -3.22 -6.69 13.71
C VAL A 174 -1.88 -6.60 14.44
N VAL A 175 -1.93 -6.62 15.77
CA VAL A 175 -0.76 -6.81 16.62
C VAL A 175 -0.68 -8.27 17.03
N GLN A 176 0.16 -9.05 16.35
CA GLN A 176 0.44 -10.42 16.76
C GLN A 176 1.54 -10.41 17.84
N SER A 177 1.22 -10.92 19.00
CA SER A 177 2.10 -10.93 20.20
C SER A 177 3.42 -11.70 20.05
N ASN A 178 3.65 -12.39 18.93
CA ASN A 178 4.82 -13.26 18.72
C ASN A 178 5.54 -13.08 17.37
N VAL A 179 5.27 -12.03 16.61
CA VAL A 179 6.00 -11.76 15.36
C VAL A 179 6.43 -10.31 15.34
N THR A 180 7.75 -10.10 15.32
CA THR A 180 8.39 -8.81 15.01
C THR A 180 7.56 -8.07 13.97
N GLN A 181 7.17 -6.82 14.27
CA GLN A 181 6.37 -5.94 13.39
C GLN A 181 6.76 -6.13 11.91
N ARG A 182 5.88 -6.78 11.15
CA ARG A 182 6.11 -6.93 9.71
C ARG A 182 5.62 -5.70 8.99
N MET A 183 6.35 -4.63 9.16
CA MET A 183 6.34 -3.52 8.23
C MET A 183 7.60 -3.63 7.38
N ALA A 184 7.46 -3.99 6.14
CA ALA A 184 8.56 -3.90 5.19
C ALA A 184 8.59 -2.47 4.66
N LEU A 185 9.37 -1.60 5.30
CA LEU A 185 9.78 -0.34 4.72
C LEU A 185 10.97 -0.63 3.79
N ILE A 186 10.74 -0.64 2.50
CA ILE A 186 11.80 -0.75 1.51
C ILE A 186 12.00 0.63 0.90
N GLY A 187 12.96 1.38 1.43
CA GLY A 187 13.48 2.58 0.79
C GLY A 187 14.54 2.17 -0.22
N ALA A 188 14.41 2.57 -1.46
CA ALA A 188 15.44 2.41 -2.47
C ALA A 188 16.02 3.77 -2.82
N SER A 189 17.33 3.87 -2.72
CA SER A 189 18.19 4.95 -3.21
C SER A 189 18.15 5.08 -4.73
#